data_dc8a4b2c512e515fd40d6a6f4d5945dd
#
_entry.id   dc8a4b2c512e515fd40d6a6f4d5945dd
#
_cell.length_a   1.000
_cell.length_b   1.000
_cell.length_c   1.000
_cell.angle_alpha   90.00
_cell.angle_beta   90.00
_cell.angle_gamma   90.00
#
_symmetry.space_group_name_H-M   'P 1'
#
loop_
_entity.id
_entity.type
_entity.pdbx_description
1 polymer ?
#
loop_
_entity_poly.entity_id
_entity_poly.type
_entity_poly.pdbx_seq_one_letter_code
_entity_poly.pdbx_strand_id
1 'polypeptide(L)'
;MKKILALILALVMVFALVACGTTAAPAATEEPKTEEPAATEVPAEEPTEQPTEEPKTEEPATVNADDIEDTMTSADGKYEIAFVTDVGQLKDKSFNQGTFDGVKLYAAANGLSYKYYQPANGDQATDDDRYDAMKAAAEGGAKVVVCAGFMQGTALAKAAAEFTDVKFVFIDGWQLGLENVAPIAFAEEQSGYLAGYAVVKEGYTKLGFMGGGGGTNPACCRYGYGFAQGVNAAAKEMGVTVELKYSWQYGASFQASAELQTMASGWYENGTEIIFACGGSMFASIVAAASANDASVIGVDVDQSYESDTVVTSALKGLVSATEWAIDKFYSDSWAEVGDVATTLGANNDAVGLPTETWSLTKFTVEEYEALLASIKDGTVVIDNAALNNDEVVNAGLENVTIIYE
;
A
#
# COMPACT_ATOMS: atom_id res chain seq x y z
N MET A 1 -25.39 -38.57 -32.47
CA MET A 1 -26.74 -38.99 -32.03
C MET A 1 -27.04 -38.37 -30.69
N LYS A 2 -28.02 -37.54 -30.74
CA LYS A 2 -29.11 -37.29 -29.75
C LYS A 2 -28.61 -36.88 -28.34
N LYS A 3 -28.72 -35.59 -27.93
CA LYS A 3 -29.95 -34.90 -27.52
C LYS A 3 -30.51 -35.42 -26.19
N ILE A 4 -30.75 -34.45 -25.32
CA ILE A 4 -31.94 -34.28 -24.45
C ILE A 4 -31.48 -34.21 -22.98
N LEU A 5 -31.87 -33.31 -22.11
CA LEU A 5 -32.84 -32.20 -21.99
C LEU A 5 -32.58 -31.63 -20.60
N ALA A 6 -32.30 -30.48 -20.36
CA ALA A 6 -33.13 -29.36 -19.95
C ALA A 6 -34.32 -29.70 -19.06
N LEU A 7 -34.50 -28.89 -18.08
CA LEU A 7 -35.73 -28.43 -17.47
C LEU A 7 -35.92 -28.70 -15.97
N ILE A 8 -36.09 -27.62 -15.29
CA ILE A 8 -37.25 -27.15 -14.49
C ILE A 8 -37.02 -27.44 -13.00
N LEU A 9 -37.11 -26.51 -12.09
CA LEU A 9 -38.30 -25.76 -11.75
C LEU A 9 -37.96 -24.58 -10.82
N ALA A 10 -38.31 -23.41 -11.26
CA ALA A 10 -38.76 -22.35 -10.37
C ALA A 10 -40.16 -22.70 -9.88
N LEU A 11 -40.49 -22.38 -8.69
CA LEU A 11 -41.86 -22.16 -8.15
C LEU A 11 -41.72 -22.10 -6.61
N VAL A 12 -42.31 -21.26 -5.83
CA VAL A 12 -43.38 -20.29 -5.97
C VAL A 12 -43.35 -19.46 -4.67
N MET A 13 -43.47 -18.15 -4.84
CA MET A 13 -44.06 -17.30 -3.82
C MET A 13 -45.45 -17.80 -3.45
N VAL A 14 -45.91 -17.57 -2.25
CA VAL A 14 -47.26 -17.06 -1.93
C VAL A 14 -47.32 -16.65 -0.45
N PHE A 15 -47.46 -15.36 -0.21
CA PHE A 15 -48.50 -14.64 0.51
C PHE A 15 -49.18 -15.32 1.69
N ALA A 16 -49.16 -14.64 2.82
CA ALA A 16 -50.37 -14.33 3.60
C ALA A 16 -50.20 -13.11 4.51
N LEU A 17 -50.83 -12.05 4.10
CA LEU A 17 -51.33 -10.94 4.94
C LEU A 17 -52.60 -11.38 5.61
N VAL A 18 -52.78 -11.09 6.92
CA VAL A 18 -54.03 -10.77 7.65
C VAL A 18 -53.59 -10.19 8.98
N ALA A 19 -53.75 -8.97 9.27
CA ALA A 19 -54.84 -8.04 9.52
C ALA A 19 -55.28 -8.02 11.01
N CYS A 20 -55.15 -6.80 11.54
CA CYS A 20 -56.03 -6.12 12.51
C CYS A 20 -56.30 -6.72 13.88
N GLY A 21 -56.03 -5.88 14.86
CA GLY A 21 -56.60 -5.96 16.20
C GLY A 21 -56.28 -4.70 17.02
N THR A 22 -57.10 -3.68 16.87
CA THR A 22 -57.21 -2.48 17.74
C THR A 22 -57.64 -2.85 19.13
N THR A 23 -57.06 -2.22 20.16
CA THR A 23 -57.84 -1.64 21.28
C THR A 23 -56.93 -0.85 22.22
N ALA A 24 -57.19 0.46 22.32
CA ALA A 24 -57.55 1.30 23.43
C ALA A 24 -56.55 1.52 24.59
N ALA A 25 -56.20 2.77 24.70
CA ALA A 25 -55.72 3.40 25.94
C ALA A 25 -56.79 3.46 27.01
N PRO A 26 -56.44 3.58 28.28
CA PRO A 26 -56.94 4.70 29.04
C PRO A 26 -55.87 5.44 29.84
N ALA A 27 -55.96 6.78 29.71
CA ALA A 27 -56.42 7.74 30.70
C ALA A 27 -55.40 8.18 31.77
N ALA A 28 -55.17 9.45 31.70
CA ALA A 28 -54.47 10.32 32.61
C ALA A 28 -54.95 10.21 34.06
N THR A 29 -54.03 10.43 34.99
CA THR A 29 -54.38 10.89 36.34
C THR A 29 -53.45 12.02 36.73
N GLU A 30 -54.13 13.04 37.30
CA GLU A 30 -53.72 14.39 37.59
C GLU A 30 -52.62 14.52 38.67
N GLU A 31 -52.01 15.71 38.59
CA GLU A 31 -51.17 16.33 39.66
C GLU A 31 -51.82 16.40 41.04
N PRO A 32 -51.00 16.71 42.04
CA PRO A 32 -51.30 17.93 42.77
C PRO A 32 -50.13 18.90 42.97
N LYS A 33 -50.46 20.16 42.74
CA LYS A 33 -49.74 21.35 43.21
C LYS A 33 -49.49 21.34 44.69
N THR A 34 -48.35 21.81 45.15
CA THR A 34 -48.21 22.55 46.40
C THR A 34 -47.04 23.52 46.35
N GLU A 35 -47.36 24.78 46.37
CA GLU A 35 -46.86 25.95 47.06
C GLU A 35 -45.36 26.22 47.25
N GLU A 36 -45.04 27.37 46.73
CA GLU A 36 -43.86 28.21 46.94
C GLU A 36 -43.85 28.72 48.45
N PRO A 37 -42.67 28.90 49.03
CA PRO A 37 -42.44 30.12 49.82
C PRO A 37 -41.12 30.85 49.45
N ALA A 38 -41.32 32.16 49.25
CA ALA A 38 -40.56 33.31 49.67
C ALA A 38 -39.00 33.37 49.38
N ALA A 39 -38.67 34.40 48.65
CA ALA A 39 -37.39 34.97 48.43
C ALA A 39 -36.51 35.24 49.63
N THR A 40 -35.25 34.90 49.57
CA THR A 40 -34.20 35.46 50.40
C THR A 40 -33.16 36.03 49.47
N GLU A 41 -32.88 37.32 49.53
CA GLU A 41 -31.86 38.06 48.82
C GLU A 41 -30.47 37.53 49.21
N VAL A 42 -29.63 37.27 48.22
CA VAL A 42 -28.20 37.01 48.34
C VAL A 42 -27.46 38.01 47.45
N PRO A 43 -26.32 38.55 47.89
CA PRO A 43 -25.66 39.72 47.28
C PRO A 43 -25.05 39.39 45.90
N ALA A 44 -24.98 40.41 45.06
CA ALA A 44 -24.37 40.37 43.73
C ALA A 44 -22.89 39.93 43.79
N GLU A 45 -22.56 38.84 43.18
CA GLU A 45 -21.20 38.45 42.76
C GLU A 45 -20.85 39.13 41.44
N GLU A 46 -19.62 39.64 41.37
CA GLU A 46 -19.02 40.21 40.20
C GLU A 46 -18.94 39.24 39.01
N PRO A 47 -18.99 39.68 37.74
CA PRO A 47 -18.95 38.81 36.59
C PRO A 47 -17.55 38.21 36.45
N THR A 48 -17.42 36.92 36.69
CA THR A 48 -16.25 36.12 36.34
C THR A 48 -16.14 36.09 34.80
N GLU A 49 -15.07 36.62 34.24
CA GLU A 49 -14.74 36.50 32.82
C GLU A 49 -14.67 35.00 32.45
N GLN A 50 -15.50 34.60 31.52
CA GLN A 50 -15.47 33.29 30.89
C GLN A 50 -14.16 33.23 30.05
N PRO A 51 -13.36 32.16 30.16
CA PRO A 51 -12.21 32.02 29.25
C PRO A 51 -12.74 31.97 27.81
N THR A 52 -12.30 32.91 27.02
CA THR A 52 -12.47 32.89 25.55
C THR A 52 -11.73 31.64 25.06
N GLU A 53 -12.45 30.62 24.58
CA GLU A 53 -11.86 29.53 23.84
C GLU A 53 -11.14 30.15 22.64
N GLU A 54 -9.84 29.93 22.57
CA GLU A 54 -9.08 30.20 21.34
C GLU A 54 -9.69 29.39 20.21
N PRO A 55 -9.82 29.97 19.00
CA PRO A 55 -10.34 29.22 17.87
C PRO A 55 -9.39 28.04 17.63
N LYS A 56 -9.88 26.82 17.78
CA LYS A 56 -9.22 25.62 17.26
C LYS A 56 -8.93 25.90 15.79
N THR A 57 -7.66 26.02 15.44
CA THR A 57 -7.21 25.91 14.07
C THR A 57 -7.64 24.53 13.61
N GLU A 58 -8.64 24.45 12.76
CA GLU A 58 -8.97 23.21 12.04
C GLU A 58 -7.72 22.87 11.23
N GLU A 59 -7.08 21.75 11.53
CA GLU A 59 -6.10 21.18 10.64
C GLU A 59 -6.77 21.03 9.27
N PRO A 60 -6.09 21.39 8.17
CA PRO A 60 -6.66 21.23 6.84
C PRO A 60 -7.04 19.76 6.67
N ALA A 61 -8.30 19.49 6.35
CA ALA A 61 -8.80 18.15 6.09
C ALA A 61 -7.86 17.48 5.07
N THR A 62 -7.24 16.39 5.45
CA THR A 62 -6.41 15.59 4.56
C THR A 62 -7.30 15.06 3.44
N VAL A 63 -7.06 15.53 2.22
CA VAL A 63 -7.79 15.06 1.03
C VAL A 63 -7.41 13.59 0.83
N ASN A 64 -8.41 12.70 0.78
CA ASN A 64 -8.17 11.30 0.47
C ASN A 64 -8.05 11.13 -1.05
N ALA A 65 -7.04 10.39 -1.52
CA ALA A 65 -6.86 10.11 -2.94
C ALA A 65 -8.05 9.35 -3.56
N ASP A 66 -8.79 8.58 -2.77
CA ASP A 66 -9.99 7.87 -3.21
C ASP A 66 -11.17 8.82 -3.52
N ASP A 67 -11.16 10.03 -2.96
CA ASP A 67 -12.16 11.06 -3.25
C ASP A 67 -11.85 11.84 -4.54
N ILE A 68 -10.68 11.59 -5.15
CA ILE A 68 -10.25 12.23 -6.40
C ILE A 68 -10.47 11.24 -7.55
N GLU A 69 -11.20 11.69 -8.58
CA GLU A 69 -11.48 10.86 -9.75
C GLU A 69 -10.19 10.36 -10.43
N ASP A 70 -10.16 9.12 -10.90
CA ASP A 70 -9.00 8.57 -11.63
C ASP A 70 -8.85 9.21 -13.03
N THR A 71 -9.91 9.79 -13.54
CA THR A 71 -9.92 10.47 -14.84
C THR A 71 -10.46 11.88 -14.69
N MET A 72 -9.83 12.83 -15.34
CA MET A 72 -10.36 14.18 -15.44
C MET A 72 -10.47 14.62 -16.89
N THR A 73 -11.35 15.59 -17.13
CA THR A 73 -11.49 16.24 -18.44
C THR A 73 -10.73 17.56 -18.43
N SER A 74 -9.66 17.64 -19.22
CA SER A 74 -8.95 18.90 -19.42
C SER A 74 -9.70 19.79 -20.41
N ALA A 75 -9.75 21.10 -20.13
CA ALA A 75 -10.46 22.08 -20.95
C ALA A 75 -9.90 22.25 -22.38
N ASP A 76 -8.58 22.03 -22.53
CA ASP A 76 -7.86 22.14 -23.80
C ASP A 76 -7.41 20.77 -24.37
N GLY A 77 -7.77 19.69 -23.69
CA GLY A 77 -7.40 18.32 -24.05
C GLY A 77 -5.94 17.97 -23.73
N LYS A 78 -5.21 18.82 -22.99
CA LYS A 78 -3.84 18.57 -22.54
C LYS A 78 -3.83 18.25 -21.07
N TYR A 79 -2.85 17.46 -20.66
CA TYR A 79 -2.67 17.03 -19.28
C TYR A 79 -1.23 17.32 -18.83
N GLU A 80 -1.08 18.11 -17.77
CA GLU A 80 0.23 18.60 -17.33
C GLU A 80 1.05 17.55 -16.63
N ILE A 81 0.39 16.62 -15.92
CA ILE A 81 1.03 15.49 -15.27
C ILE A 81 0.47 14.19 -15.85
N ALA A 82 1.35 13.29 -16.21
CA ALA A 82 0.98 11.97 -16.68
C ALA A 82 1.54 10.89 -15.75
N PHE A 83 0.80 9.78 -15.65
CA PHE A 83 1.23 8.57 -14.99
C PHE A 83 1.23 7.42 -16.00
N VAL A 84 2.28 6.61 -16.02
CA VAL A 84 2.37 5.41 -16.86
C VAL A 84 2.54 4.20 -15.96
N THR A 85 1.54 3.28 -15.99
CA THR A 85 1.59 2.03 -15.23
C THR A 85 2.67 1.10 -15.76
N ASP A 86 3.16 0.19 -14.93
CA ASP A 86 4.05 -0.89 -15.38
C ASP A 86 3.26 -2.10 -15.94
N VAL A 87 3.43 -3.28 -15.38
CA VAL A 87 2.71 -4.52 -15.77
C VAL A 87 1.33 -4.64 -15.15
N GLY A 88 1.05 -3.84 -14.12
CA GLY A 88 -0.11 -3.98 -13.26
C GLY A 88 -1.34 -3.27 -13.78
N GLN A 89 -2.41 -3.47 -13.05
CA GLN A 89 -3.61 -2.66 -13.15
C GLN A 89 -3.39 -1.36 -12.38
N LEU A 90 -4.04 -0.30 -12.80
CA LEU A 90 -3.99 0.98 -12.10
C LEU A 90 -4.39 0.85 -10.63
N LYS A 91 -5.45 0.09 -10.36
CA LYS A 91 -5.97 -0.18 -9.02
C LYS A 91 -5.53 -1.55 -8.52
N ASP A 92 -4.23 -1.69 -8.31
CA ASP A 92 -3.61 -2.92 -7.82
C ASP A 92 -3.57 -3.02 -6.29
N LYS A 93 -4.11 -2.02 -5.59
CA LYS A 93 -4.10 -1.89 -4.13
C LYS A 93 -2.68 -1.86 -3.52
N SER A 94 -1.69 -1.43 -4.30
CA SER A 94 -0.28 -1.49 -3.97
C SER A 94 0.51 -0.44 -4.78
N PHE A 95 1.46 -0.88 -5.59
CA PHE A 95 2.49 -0.07 -6.24
C PHE A 95 1.96 0.95 -7.25
N ASN A 96 1.17 0.51 -8.25
CA ASN A 96 0.65 1.43 -9.26
C ASN A 96 -0.37 2.40 -8.65
N GLN A 97 -1.28 1.90 -7.82
CA GLN A 97 -2.28 2.74 -7.17
C GLN A 97 -1.62 3.77 -6.27
N GLY A 98 -0.71 3.37 -5.37
CA GLY A 98 -0.04 4.30 -4.46
C GLY A 98 0.78 5.37 -5.19
N THR A 99 1.44 5.01 -6.30
CA THR A 99 2.16 5.99 -7.13
C THR A 99 1.21 6.97 -7.81
N PHE A 100 0.09 6.48 -8.36
CA PHE A 100 -0.91 7.33 -9.02
C PHE A 100 -1.66 8.20 -8.01
N ASP A 101 -1.88 7.73 -6.79
CA ASP A 101 -2.49 8.53 -5.72
C ASP A 101 -1.64 9.76 -5.40
N GLY A 102 -0.31 9.64 -5.41
CA GLY A 102 0.60 10.79 -5.30
C GLY A 102 0.44 11.79 -6.46
N VAL A 103 0.24 11.31 -7.69
CA VAL A 103 -0.06 12.19 -8.85
C VAL A 103 -1.37 12.93 -8.65
N LYS A 104 -2.44 12.24 -8.24
CA LYS A 104 -3.76 12.83 -8.02
C LYS A 104 -3.74 13.87 -6.91
N LEU A 105 -3.13 13.55 -5.78
CA LEU A 105 -3.04 14.44 -4.62
C LEU A 105 -2.26 15.69 -4.95
N TYR A 106 -1.08 15.57 -5.58
CA TYR A 106 -0.30 16.73 -6.00
C TYR A 106 -1.06 17.60 -7.00
N ALA A 107 -1.67 16.98 -8.00
CA ALA A 107 -2.43 17.70 -9.02
C ALA A 107 -3.64 18.44 -8.42
N ALA A 108 -4.39 17.80 -7.54
CA ALA A 108 -5.54 18.41 -6.85
C ALA A 108 -5.13 19.60 -5.98
N ALA A 109 -4.04 19.45 -5.19
CA ALA A 109 -3.53 20.52 -4.34
C ALA A 109 -3.05 21.76 -5.12
N ASN A 110 -2.58 21.56 -6.36
CA ASN A 110 -1.99 22.60 -7.19
C ASN A 110 -2.90 23.04 -8.38
N GLY A 111 -4.11 22.50 -8.50
CA GLY A 111 -5.04 22.81 -9.59
C GLY A 111 -4.51 22.43 -10.97
N LEU A 112 -3.73 21.37 -11.07
CA LEU A 112 -3.12 20.87 -12.29
C LEU A 112 -3.95 19.75 -12.93
N SER A 113 -3.82 19.60 -14.24
CA SER A 113 -4.46 18.52 -14.97
C SER A 113 -3.60 17.27 -15.00
N TYR A 114 -4.24 16.09 -14.87
CA TYR A 114 -3.54 14.81 -14.87
C TYR A 114 -4.25 13.75 -15.70
N LYS A 115 -3.49 12.74 -16.13
CA LYS A 115 -4.01 11.57 -16.84
C LYS A 115 -3.11 10.38 -16.66
N TYR A 116 -3.69 9.17 -16.54
CA TYR A 116 -2.91 7.94 -16.58
C TYR A 116 -2.94 7.28 -17.97
N TYR A 117 -1.90 6.54 -18.24
CA TYR A 117 -1.72 5.76 -19.47
C TYR A 117 -1.32 4.34 -19.08
N GLN A 118 -1.93 3.35 -19.71
CA GLN A 118 -1.55 1.95 -19.56
C GLN A 118 -0.91 1.47 -20.85
N PRO A 119 0.26 0.83 -20.80
CA PRO A 119 0.84 0.16 -21.97
C PRO A 119 -0.12 -0.86 -22.54
N ALA A 120 -0.14 -0.99 -23.85
CA ALA A 120 -0.88 -2.06 -24.50
C ALA A 120 -0.39 -3.41 -24.01
N ASN A 121 -1.23 -4.44 -24.08
CA ASN A 121 -0.95 -5.82 -23.69
C ASN A 121 -0.73 -6.07 -22.18
N GLY A 122 -0.89 -5.07 -21.30
CA GLY A 122 -0.89 -5.23 -19.83
C GLY A 122 0.40 -5.90 -19.30
N ASP A 123 0.27 -7.05 -18.66
CA ASP A 123 1.39 -7.84 -18.11
C ASP A 123 2.31 -8.45 -19.19
N GLN A 124 1.85 -8.50 -20.44
CA GLN A 124 2.63 -8.91 -21.61
C GLN A 124 3.18 -7.73 -22.42
N ALA A 125 3.12 -6.50 -21.87
CA ALA A 125 3.60 -5.31 -22.55
C ALA A 125 5.10 -5.43 -22.90
N THR A 126 5.43 -5.04 -24.12
CA THR A 126 6.79 -4.91 -24.60
C THR A 126 7.38 -3.54 -24.26
N ASP A 127 8.68 -3.36 -24.45
CA ASP A 127 9.31 -2.04 -24.31
C ASP A 127 8.73 -1.03 -25.32
N ASP A 128 8.30 -1.47 -26.49
CA ASP A 128 7.64 -0.59 -27.46
C ASP A 128 6.23 -0.19 -26.99
N ASP A 129 5.46 -1.10 -26.38
CA ASP A 129 4.14 -0.76 -25.79
C ASP A 129 4.29 0.29 -24.66
N ARG A 130 5.31 0.15 -23.82
CA ARG A 130 5.61 1.12 -22.75
C ARG A 130 6.07 2.46 -23.31
N TYR A 131 6.95 2.43 -24.31
CA TYR A 131 7.39 3.64 -25.01
C TYR A 131 6.21 4.37 -25.65
N ASP A 132 5.29 3.67 -26.33
CA ASP A 132 4.13 4.27 -26.96
C ASP A 132 3.19 4.94 -25.92
N ALA A 133 3.05 4.37 -24.73
CA ALA A 133 2.31 4.99 -23.63
C ALA A 133 2.99 6.29 -23.14
N MET A 134 4.32 6.29 -22.97
CA MET A 134 5.08 7.48 -22.59
C MET A 134 5.03 8.56 -23.67
N LYS A 135 5.15 8.16 -24.93
CA LYS A 135 5.01 9.05 -26.08
C LYS A 135 3.63 9.70 -26.12
N ALA A 136 2.57 8.90 -25.95
CA ALA A 136 1.20 9.43 -25.89
C ALA A 136 1.01 10.43 -24.73
N ALA A 137 1.67 10.20 -23.61
CA ALA A 137 1.67 11.14 -22.48
C ALA A 137 2.36 12.46 -22.82
N ALA A 138 3.54 12.41 -23.40
CA ALA A 138 4.31 13.60 -23.83
C ALA A 138 3.57 14.40 -24.92
N GLU A 139 3.07 13.73 -25.96
CA GLU A 139 2.27 14.34 -27.03
C GLU A 139 0.92 14.88 -26.50
N GLY A 140 0.39 14.28 -25.44
CA GLY A 140 -0.81 14.74 -24.71
C GLY A 140 -0.59 15.99 -23.87
N GLY A 141 0.63 16.54 -23.85
CA GLY A 141 0.97 17.81 -23.20
C GLY A 141 1.60 17.68 -21.82
N ALA A 142 2.00 16.47 -21.40
CA ALA A 142 2.63 16.27 -20.11
C ALA A 142 3.96 17.04 -20.00
N LYS A 143 4.11 17.77 -18.92
CA LYS A 143 5.35 18.41 -18.50
C LYS A 143 6.16 17.46 -17.62
N VAL A 144 5.45 16.66 -16.82
CA VAL A 144 6.01 15.60 -15.97
C VAL A 144 5.29 14.29 -16.27
N VAL A 145 6.05 13.23 -16.51
CA VAL A 145 5.56 11.85 -16.68
C VAL A 145 6.13 10.99 -15.57
N VAL A 146 5.26 10.47 -14.71
CA VAL A 146 5.63 9.52 -13.66
C VAL A 146 5.52 8.11 -14.22
N CYS A 147 6.63 7.39 -14.21
CA CYS A 147 6.75 6.04 -14.74
C CYS A 147 6.99 5.07 -13.58
N ALA A 148 6.02 4.20 -13.34
CA ALA A 148 6.10 3.23 -12.25
C ALA A 148 6.83 1.95 -12.72
N GLY A 149 7.82 1.51 -11.93
CA GLY A 149 8.38 0.18 -12.02
C GLY A 149 9.63 0.02 -12.89
N PHE A 150 10.47 -0.89 -12.44
CA PHE A 150 11.78 -1.15 -13.04
C PHE A 150 11.71 -1.59 -14.51
N MET A 151 10.62 -2.22 -14.95
CA MET A 151 10.43 -2.64 -16.34
C MET A 151 10.28 -1.49 -17.33
N GLN A 152 10.07 -0.27 -16.84
CA GLN A 152 9.98 0.92 -17.69
C GLN A 152 11.35 1.37 -18.26
N GLY A 153 12.46 0.95 -17.65
CA GLY A 153 13.79 1.52 -17.87
C GLY A 153 14.21 1.67 -19.34
N THR A 154 14.08 0.61 -20.15
CA THR A 154 14.46 0.65 -21.59
C THR A 154 13.59 1.62 -22.37
N ALA A 155 12.27 1.54 -22.18
CA ALA A 155 11.31 2.40 -22.86
C ALA A 155 11.46 3.86 -22.45
N LEU A 156 11.69 4.09 -21.13
CA LEU A 156 11.88 5.42 -20.56
C LEU A 156 13.17 6.08 -21.07
N ALA A 157 14.26 5.34 -21.19
CA ALA A 157 15.50 5.86 -21.78
C ALA A 157 15.28 6.34 -23.22
N LYS A 158 14.49 5.60 -24.02
CA LYS A 158 14.13 5.98 -25.40
C LYS A 158 13.23 7.23 -25.40
N ALA A 159 12.18 7.25 -24.57
CA ALA A 159 11.24 8.37 -24.50
C ALA A 159 11.91 9.66 -23.99
N ALA A 160 12.71 9.58 -22.93
CA ALA A 160 13.39 10.74 -22.35
C ALA A 160 14.45 11.33 -23.30
N ALA A 161 15.12 10.49 -24.12
CA ALA A 161 16.05 10.96 -25.14
C ALA A 161 15.33 11.68 -26.30
N GLU A 162 14.09 11.32 -26.62
CA GLU A 162 13.27 11.95 -27.66
C GLU A 162 12.56 13.23 -27.17
N PHE A 163 11.98 13.18 -25.96
CA PHE A 163 11.19 14.28 -25.37
C PHE A 163 12.00 15.04 -24.30
N THR A 164 13.05 15.73 -24.73
CA THR A 164 14.02 16.38 -23.83
C THR A 164 13.43 17.49 -22.95
N ASP A 165 12.32 18.09 -23.37
CA ASP A 165 11.63 19.14 -22.61
C ASP A 165 10.66 18.56 -21.53
N VAL A 166 10.35 17.27 -21.61
CA VAL A 166 9.51 16.55 -20.63
C VAL A 166 10.39 16.00 -19.53
N LYS A 167 9.92 16.12 -18.28
CA LYS A 167 10.57 15.51 -17.12
C LYS A 167 9.94 14.14 -16.82
N PHE A 168 10.76 13.18 -16.48
CA PHE A 168 10.35 11.82 -16.18
C PHE A 168 10.73 11.46 -14.75
N VAL A 169 9.78 11.05 -13.94
CA VAL A 169 10.00 10.47 -12.63
C VAL A 169 10.00 8.95 -12.77
N PHE A 170 11.10 8.31 -12.42
CA PHE A 170 11.27 6.86 -12.57
C PHE A 170 11.24 6.17 -11.21
N ILE A 171 10.06 5.69 -10.80
CA ILE A 171 9.85 4.98 -9.53
C ILE A 171 10.37 3.54 -9.65
N ASP A 172 11.11 3.07 -8.65
CA ASP A 172 11.95 1.86 -8.66
C ASP A 172 13.00 1.90 -9.77
N GLY A 173 13.53 3.12 -9.99
CA GLY A 173 14.43 3.44 -11.07
C GLY A 173 15.90 3.51 -10.69
N TRP A 174 16.72 3.69 -11.71
CA TRP A 174 18.17 3.92 -11.62
C TRP A 174 18.60 4.98 -12.63
N GLN A 175 19.81 5.49 -12.48
CA GLN A 175 20.37 6.49 -13.39
C GLN A 175 20.44 5.97 -14.82
N LEU A 176 19.91 6.76 -15.76
CA LEU A 176 19.91 6.46 -17.19
C LEU A 176 20.90 7.34 -17.98
N GLY A 177 21.62 8.25 -17.31
CA GLY A 177 22.50 9.22 -17.97
C GLY A 177 21.72 10.35 -18.66
N LEU A 178 20.49 10.66 -18.19
CA LEU A 178 19.58 11.61 -18.80
C LEU A 178 19.08 12.62 -17.75
N GLU A 179 19.50 13.88 -17.87
CA GLU A 179 19.18 14.94 -16.89
C GLU A 179 17.68 15.25 -16.74
N ASN A 180 16.86 14.82 -17.68
CA ASN A 180 15.41 14.95 -17.58
C ASN A 180 14.72 13.74 -16.94
N VAL A 181 15.47 12.78 -16.37
CA VAL A 181 14.96 11.63 -15.62
C VAL A 181 15.36 11.72 -14.16
N ALA A 182 14.42 11.67 -13.23
CA ALA A 182 14.65 11.58 -11.79
C ALA A 182 14.45 10.11 -11.34
N PRO A 183 15.52 9.33 -11.14
CA PRO A 183 15.42 7.96 -10.67
C PRO A 183 15.24 7.92 -9.15
N ILE A 184 14.21 7.20 -8.69
CA ILE A 184 13.89 7.03 -7.27
C ILE A 184 13.84 5.54 -6.97
N ALA A 185 14.66 5.09 -6.04
CA ALA A 185 14.62 3.77 -5.43
C ALA A 185 14.25 3.88 -3.95
N PHE A 186 13.93 2.76 -3.32
CA PHE A 186 13.61 2.70 -1.90
C PHE A 186 14.52 1.69 -1.20
N ALA A 187 14.62 1.86 0.13
CA ALA A 187 15.30 0.90 1.00
C ALA A 187 14.30 -0.16 1.48
N GLU A 188 13.81 -0.97 0.54
CA GLU A 188 12.75 -1.97 0.80
C GLU A 188 13.21 -3.03 1.82
N GLU A 189 14.51 -3.29 1.93
CA GLU A 189 15.09 -4.16 2.94
C GLU A 189 14.77 -3.70 4.36
N GLN A 190 14.66 -2.37 4.58
CA GLN A 190 14.31 -1.83 5.89
C GLN A 190 12.85 -2.11 6.24
N SER A 191 11.94 -1.92 5.30
CA SER A 191 10.51 -2.21 5.51
C SER A 191 10.28 -3.72 5.67
N GLY A 192 10.91 -4.53 4.82
CA GLY A 192 10.90 -5.99 4.97
C GLY A 192 11.42 -6.45 6.33
N TYR A 193 12.55 -5.89 6.78
CA TYR A 193 13.13 -6.18 8.10
C TYR A 193 12.17 -5.86 9.24
N LEU A 194 11.57 -4.67 9.22
CA LEU A 194 10.60 -4.25 10.24
C LEU A 194 9.41 -5.21 10.30
N ALA A 195 8.85 -5.60 9.15
CA ALA A 195 7.74 -6.55 9.08
C ALA A 195 8.12 -7.94 9.62
N GLY A 196 9.28 -8.46 9.21
CA GLY A 196 9.77 -9.76 9.67
C GLY A 196 10.05 -9.79 11.17
N TYR A 197 10.68 -8.73 11.69
CA TYR A 197 10.93 -8.58 13.11
C TYR A 197 9.63 -8.52 13.92
N ALA A 198 8.68 -7.69 13.48
CA ALA A 198 7.42 -7.46 14.15
C ALA A 198 6.59 -8.75 14.31
N VAL A 199 6.43 -9.54 13.24
CA VAL A 199 5.60 -10.74 13.30
C VAL A 199 6.24 -11.85 14.13
N VAL A 200 7.56 -11.95 14.19
CA VAL A 200 8.23 -12.90 15.11
C VAL A 200 8.08 -12.44 16.55
N LYS A 201 8.21 -11.14 16.85
CA LYS A 201 7.95 -10.58 18.19
C LYS A 201 6.49 -10.79 18.59
N GLU A 202 5.54 -10.75 17.67
CA GLU A 202 4.14 -11.09 17.90
C GLU A 202 3.94 -12.57 18.24
N GLY A 203 4.90 -13.43 17.87
CA GLY A 203 4.93 -14.85 18.23
C GLY A 203 4.72 -15.82 17.08
N TYR A 204 4.68 -15.34 15.84
CA TYR A 204 4.66 -16.21 14.66
C TYR A 204 6.00 -16.93 14.50
N THR A 205 5.96 -18.23 14.22
CA THR A 205 7.17 -19.08 14.07
C THR A 205 7.20 -19.88 12.77
N LYS A 206 6.09 -19.92 12.04
CA LYS A 206 5.97 -20.57 10.73
C LYS A 206 5.48 -19.56 9.71
N LEU A 207 6.42 -19.00 9.00
CA LEU A 207 6.21 -17.88 8.10
C LEU A 207 6.28 -18.29 6.65
N GLY A 208 5.70 -17.47 5.78
CA GLY A 208 5.85 -17.57 4.33
C GLY A 208 6.21 -16.22 3.72
N PHE A 209 6.95 -16.26 2.62
CA PHE A 209 7.18 -15.14 1.72
C PHE A 209 6.81 -15.57 0.31
N MET A 210 5.93 -14.83 -0.35
CA MET A 210 5.57 -15.01 -1.75
C MET A 210 5.82 -13.71 -2.49
N GLY A 211 6.80 -13.71 -3.40
CA GLY A 211 7.30 -12.52 -4.07
C GLY A 211 6.90 -12.41 -5.53
N GLY A 212 6.65 -11.17 -5.96
CA GLY A 212 6.42 -10.79 -7.35
C GLY A 212 7.70 -10.70 -8.19
N GLY A 213 7.55 -10.63 -9.52
CA GLY A 213 8.67 -10.46 -10.44
C GLY A 213 9.57 -11.69 -10.62
N GLY A 214 9.17 -12.86 -10.11
CA GLY A 214 9.87 -14.12 -10.34
C GLY A 214 11.32 -14.16 -9.82
N GLY A 215 11.65 -13.38 -8.77
CA GLY A 215 13.00 -13.29 -8.22
C GLY A 215 13.97 -12.44 -9.04
N THR A 216 13.47 -11.65 -10.00
CA THR A 216 14.29 -10.76 -10.84
C THR A 216 14.04 -9.28 -10.59
N ASN A 217 12.99 -8.94 -9.84
CA ASN A 217 12.70 -7.58 -9.42
C ASN A 217 13.55 -7.21 -8.20
N PRO A 218 14.48 -6.23 -8.30
CA PRO A 218 15.37 -5.89 -7.20
C PRO A 218 14.65 -5.39 -5.95
N ALA A 219 13.53 -4.66 -6.09
CA ALA A 219 12.74 -4.17 -4.97
C ALA A 219 12.12 -5.33 -4.18
N CYS A 220 11.44 -6.27 -4.86
CA CYS A 220 10.90 -7.47 -4.22
C CYS A 220 11.98 -8.35 -3.57
N CYS A 221 13.15 -8.46 -4.22
CA CYS A 221 14.30 -9.18 -3.65
C CYS A 221 14.79 -8.51 -2.36
N ARG A 222 14.89 -7.17 -2.31
CA ARG A 222 15.25 -6.44 -1.08
C ARG A 222 14.19 -6.61 0.02
N TYR A 223 12.91 -6.50 -0.30
CA TYR A 223 11.84 -6.80 0.66
C TYR A 223 11.98 -8.19 1.27
N GLY A 224 12.14 -9.21 0.41
CA GLY A 224 12.21 -10.61 0.86
C GLY A 224 13.47 -10.90 1.68
N TYR A 225 14.62 -10.38 1.28
CA TYR A 225 15.86 -10.56 2.05
C TYR A 225 15.83 -9.76 3.34
N GLY A 226 15.34 -8.52 3.32
CA GLY A 226 15.11 -7.72 4.53
C GLY A 226 14.19 -8.45 5.52
N PHE A 227 13.09 -9.01 5.02
CA PHE A 227 12.16 -9.81 5.82
C PHE A 227 12.86 -10.97 6.51
N ALA A 228 13.65 -11.77 5.77
CA ALA A 228 14.40 -12.88 6.33
C ALA A 228 15.41 -12.43 7.40
N GLN A 229 16.07 -11.29 7.20
CA GLN A 229 16.99 -10.70 8.20
C GLN A 229 16.25 -10.26 9.47
N GLY A 230 15.08 -9.61 9.33
CA GLY A 230 14.24 -9.21 10.47
C GLY A 230 13.74 -10.41 11.28
N VAL A 231 13.26 -11.45 10.56
CA VAL A 231 12.87 -12.74 11.17
C VAL A 231 14.05 -13.33 11.97
N ASN A 232 15.24 -13.40 11.37
CA ASN A 232 16.42 -13.93 12.03
C ASN A 232 16.83 -13.13 13.28
N ALA A 233 16.75 -11.81 13.21
CA ALA A 233 17.10 -10.92 14.32
C ALA A 233 16.16 -11.10 15.52
N ALA A 234 14.85 -11.08 15.28
CA ALA A 234 13.85 -11.29 16.33
C ALA A 234 13.91 -12.72 16.91
N ALA A 235 14.08 -13.73 16.05
CA ALA A 235 14.24 -15.12 16.48
C ALA A 235 15.45 -15.32 17.40
N LYS A 236 16.58 -14.69 17.05
CA LYS A 236 17.79 -14.69 17.87
C LYS A 236 17.55 -14.04 19.24
N GLU A 237 16.91 -12.89 19.27
CA GLU A 237 16.60 -12.16 20.50
C GLU A 237 15.67 -12.97 21.41
N MET A 238 14.65 -13.61 20.84
CA MET A 238 13.69 -14.41 21.57
C MET A 238 14.20 -15.82 21.93
N GLY A 239 15.34 -16.25 21.38
CA GLY A 239 15.89 -17.59 21.58
C GLY A 239 15.04 -18.70 20.95
N VAL A 240 14.37 -18.42 19.83
CA VAL A 240 13.54 -19.36 19.07
C VAL A 240 14.13 -19.64 17.70
N THR A 241 13.67 -20.71 17.06
CA THR A 241 13.95 -20.98 15.64
C THR A 241 12.66 -20.81 14.86
N VAL A 242 12.73 -20.13 13.72
CA VAL A 242 11.59 -19.83 12.84
C VAL A 242 11.76 -20.60 11.54
N GLU A 243 10.66 -21.15 11.03
CA GLU A 243 10.57 -21.71 9.69
C GLU A 243 10.04 -20.63 8.75
N LEU A 244 10.71 -20.39 7.63
CA LEU A 244 10.32 -19.46 6.59
C LEU A 244 10.26 -20.17 5.25
N LYS A 245 9.05 -20.43 4.74
CA LYS A 245 8.85 -20.83 3.35
C LYS A 245 9.04 -19.62 2.44
N TYR A 246 9.71 -19.83 1.32
CA TYR A 246 10.11 -18.74 0.44
C TYR A 246 9.89 -19.12 -1.01
N SER A 247 9.13 -18.32 -1.78
CA SER A 247 8.80 -18.64 -3.17
C SER A 247 8.62 -17.40 -4.03
N TRP A 248 9.04 -17.54 -5.30
CA TRP A 248 8.72 -16.63 -6.40
C TRP A 248 7.74 -17.25 -7.39
N GLN A 249 7.31 -18.48 -7.12
CA GLN A 249 6.47 -19.23 -8.04
C GLN A 249 5.09 -18.57 -8.15
N TYR A 250 4.58 -18.50 -9.36
CA TYR A 250 3.29 -17.87 -9.70
C TYR A 250 3.19 -16.35 -9.47
N GLY A 251 4.27 -15.71 -9.00
CA GLY A 251 4.30 -14.26 -8.75
C GLY A 251 4.89 -13.43 -9.90
N ALA A 252 5.38 -14.03 -10.98
CA ALA A 252 6.18 -13.34 -12.00
C ALA A 252 5.47 -12.16 -12.68
N SER A 253 4.14 -12.24 -12.85
CA SER A 253 3.31 -11.19 -13.46
C SER A 253 2.68 -10.21 -12.48
N PHE A 254 2.91 -10.36 -11.17
CA PHE A 254 2.27 -9.57 -10.11
C PHE A 254 0.73 -9.69 -10.07
N GLN A 255 0.16 -10.65 -10.79
CA GLN A 255 -1.28 -10.84 -10.90
C GLN A 255 -1.79 -11.92 -9.94
N ALA A 256 -3.04 -11.77 -9.52
CA ALA A 256 -3.74 -12.83 -8.82
C ALA A 256 -3.95 -14.03 -9.74
N SER A 257 -3.79 -15.25 -9.21
CA SER A 257 -4.03 -16.48 -9.95
C SER A 257 -4.55 -17.59 -9.05
N ALA A 258 -5.23 -18.57 -9.66
CA ALA A 258 -5.71 -19.75 -8.94
C ALA A 258 -4.56 -20.63 -8.46
N GLU A 259 -3.46 -20.67 -9.21
CA GLU A 259 -2.25 -21.41 -8.88
C GLU A 259 -1.58 -20.84 -7.64
N LEU A 260 -1.41 -19.52 -7.56
CA LEU A 260 -0.86 -18.83 -6.39
C LEU A 260 -1.76 -19.02 -5.16
N GLN A 261 -3.08 -18.90 -5.32
CA GLN A 261 -4.02 -19.14 -4.24
C GLN A 261 -3.93 -20.59 -3.73
N THR A 262 -3.83 -21.56 -4.64
CA THR A 262 -3.69 -22.98 -4.29
C THR A 262 -2.40 -23.25 -3.52
N MET A 263 -1.30 -22.63 -3.95
CA MET A 263 -0.01 -22.75 -3.26
C MET A 263 -0.09 -22.16 -1.85
N ALA A 264 -0.63 -20.95 -1.71
CA ALA A 264 -0.81 -20.31 -0.42
C ALA A 264 -1.72 -21.13 0.53
N SER A 265 -2.84 -21.64 0.02
CA SER A 265 -3.73 -22.54 0.79
C SER A 265 -2.99 -23.79 1.27
N GLY A 266 -2.20 -24.42 0.38
CA GLY A 266 -1.39 -25.57 0.76
C GLY A 266 -0.34 -25.24 1.85
N TRP A 267 0.23 -24.06 1.85
CA TRP A 267 1.13 -23.62 2.92
C TRP A 267 0.40 -23.45 4.25
N TYR A 268 -0.76 -22.79 4.26
CA TYR A 268 -1.57 -22.62 5.47
C TYR A 268 -2.08 -23.95 6.03
N GLU A 269 -2.59 -24.86 5.18
CA GLU A 269 -3.02 -26.21 5.58
C GLU A 269 -1.88 -27.03 6.19
N ASN A 270 -0.62 -26.76 5.80
CA ASN A 270 0.58 -27.39 6.35
C ASN A 270 1.18 -26.60 7.51
N GLY A 271 0.46 -25.62 8.07
CA GLY A 271 0.76 -24.97 9.32
C GLY A 271 1.57 -23.68 9.20
N THR A 272 1.74 -23.10 7.99
CA THR A 272 2.18 -21.69 7.86
C THR A 272 1.13 -20.80 8.52
N GLU A 273 1.57 -19.87 9.36
CA GLU A 273 0.68 -19.03 10.18
C GLU A 273 0.39 -17.68 9.51
N ILE A 274 1.39 -17.16 8.78
CA ILE A 274 1.35 -15.85 8.13
C ILE A 274 2.21 -15.86 6.87
N ILE A 275 1.73 -15.21 5.79
CA ILE A 275 2.47 -15.07 4.54
C ILE A 275 2.66 -13.59 4.22
N PHE A 276 3.89 -13.18 3.91
CA PHE A 276 4.17 -11.88 3.33
C PHE A 276 3.88 -11.92 1.83
N ALA A 277 2.84 -11.18 1.42
CA ALA A 277 2.37 -11.07 0.04
C ALA A 277 3.08 -9.89 -0.64
N CYS A 278 4.28 -10.11 -1.19
CA CYS A 278 5.14 -9.05 -1.71
C CYS A 278 4.93 -8.86 -3.22
N GLY A 279 3.86 -8.15 -3.62
CA GLY A 279 3.71 -7.74 -5.02
C GLY A 279 2.30 -7.53 -5.54
N GLY A 280 1.87 -6.29 -5.68
CA GLY A 280 0.70 -5.86 -6.43
C GLY A 280 -0.56 -6.70 -6.26
N SER A 281 -1.27 -6.96 -7.35
CA SER A 281 -2.56 -7.69 -7.33
C SER A 281 -2.46 -9.16 -6.89
N MET A 282 -1.27 -9.77 -6.86
CA MET A 282 -1.10 -11.13 -6.34
C MET A 282 -1.55 -11.28 -4.87
N PHE A 283 -1.54 -10.19 -4.12
CA PHE A 283 -2.06 -10.08 -2.77
C PHE A 283 -3.46 -10.72 -2.62
N ALA A 284 -4.37 -10.48 -3.58
CA ALA A 284 -5.73 -10.99 -3.52
C ALA A 284 -5.81 -12.54 -3.45
N SER A 285 -4.89 -13.24 -4.13
CA SER A 285 -4.81 -14.71 -4.06
C SER A 285 -4.41 -15.21 -2.68
N ILE A 286 -3.46 -14.52 -2.03
CA ILE A 286 -2.95 -14.89 -0.72
C ILE A 286 -3.97 -14.57 0.37
N VAL A 287 -4.66 -13.42 0.28
CA VAL A 287 -5.77 -13.06 1.17
C VAL A 287 -6.92 -14.06 1.07
N ALA A 288 -7.30 -14.48 -0.15
CA ALA A 288 -8.35 -15.49 -0.33
C ALA A 288 -7.97 -16.83 0.31
N ALA A 289 -6.69 -17.23 0.21
CA ALA A 289 -6.18 -18.41 0.88
C ALA A 289 -6.15 -18.26 2.40
N ALA A 290 -5.70 -17.11 2.93
CA ALA A 290 -5.65 -16.82 4.35
C ALA A 290 -7.04 -16.84 4.98
N SER A 291 -8.01 -16.17 4.35
CA SER A 291 -9.41 -16.12 4.82
C SER A 291 -10.06 -17.51 4.87
N ALA A 292 -9.70 -18.41 3.95
CA ALA A 292 -10.21 -19.78 3.94
C ALA A 292 -9.58 -20.68 5.02
N ASN A 293 -8.45 -20.27 5.62
CA ASN A 293 -7.67 -21.06 6.56
C ASN A 293 -7.54 -20.39 7.95
N ASP A 294 -8.30 -19.33 8.24
CA ASP A 294 -8.20 -18.53 9.47
C ASP A 294 -6.73 -18.09 9.77
N ALA A 295 -6.01 -17.71 8.74
CA ALA A 295 -4.60 -17.36 8.79
C ALA A 295 -4.34 -15.89 8.47
N SER A 296 -3.09 -15.44 8.59
CA SER A 296 -2.72 -14.04 8.51
C SER A 296 -1.91 -13.69 7.26
N VAL A 297 -1.90 -12.40 6.90
CA VAL A 297 -1.16 -11.86 5.76
C VAL A 297 -0.36 -10.62 6.21
N ILE A 298 0.83 -10.45 5.65
CA ILE A 298 1.55 -9.18 5.65
C ILE A 298 1.37 -8.56 4.28
N GLY A 299 0.90 -7.31 4.22
CA GLY A 299 0.75 -6.52 3.01
C GLY A 299 2.06 -5.84 2.58
N VAL A 300 2.02 -5.14 1.43
CA VAL A 300 3.16 -4.44 0.85
C VAL A 300 2.78 -3.09 0.24
N ASP A 301 3.75 -2.18 0.18
CA ASP A 301 3.72 -0.85 -0.41
C ASP A 301 2.83 0.15 0.33
N VAL A 302 1.54 -0.15 0.46
CA VAL A 302 0.54 0.67 1.15
C VAL A 302 -0.04 -0.10 2.33
N ASP A 303 -0.76 0.58 3.21
CA ASP A 303 -1.51 -0.12 4.26
C ASP A 303 -2.68 -0.89 3.64
N GLN A 304 -2.54 -2.21 3.57
CA GLN A 304 -3.54 -3.11 3.01
C GLN A 304 -4.50 -3.70 4.07
N SER A 305 -4.45 -3.24 5.32
CA SER A 305 -5.37 -3.66 6.38
C SER A 305 -6.83 -3.32 6.07
N TYR A 306 -7.06 -2.28 5.28
CA TYR A 306 -8.39 -1.88 4.79
C TYR A 306 -8.99 -2.83 3.76
N GLU A 307 -8.17 -3.69 3.15
CA GLU A 307 -8.61 -4.65 2.13
C GLU A 307 -9.11 -5.97 2.73
N SER A 308 -8.59 -6.36 3.92
CA SER A 308 -8.98 -7.61 4.58
C SER A 308 -8.57 -7.65 6.04
N ASP A 309 -9.45 -8.19 6.89
CA ASP A 309 -9.18 -8.45 8.31
C ASP A 309 -8.06 -9.50 8.53
N THR A 310 -7.62 -10.22 7.49
CA THR A 310 -6.48 -11.13 7.58
C THR A 310 -5.14 -10.42 7.57
N VAL A 311 -5.10 -9.14 7.20
CA VAL A 311 -3.86 -8.34 7.15
C VAL A 311 -3.53 -7.82 8.53
N VAL A 312 -2.42 -8.26 9.09
CA VAL A 312 -1.98 -7.84 10.45
C VAL A 312 -1.03 -6.65 10.43
N THR A 313 -0.34 -6.42 9.35
CA THR A 313 0.50 -5.24 9.09
C THR A 313 0.87 -5.20 7.60
N SER A 314 1.51 -4.11 7.16
CA SER A 314 2.01 -3.96 5.79
C SER A 314 3.43 -3.38 5.80
N ALA A 315 4.30 -3.91 4.94
CA ALA A 315 5.64 -3.36 4.73
C ALA A 315 5.53 -2.14 3.79
N LEU A 316 5.48 -0.95 4.38
CA LEU A 316 5.18 0.30 3.68
C LEU A 316 6.31 0.80 2.79
N LYS A 317 5.93 1.47 1.72
CA LYS A 317 6.77 2.18 0.76
C LYS A 317 6.12 3.52 0.44
N GLY A 318 6.82 4.61 0.67
CA GLY A 318 6.29 5.97 0.58
C GLY A 318 6.07 6.45 -0.86
N LEU A 319 5.26 5.71 -1.61
CA LEU A 319 5.00 5.96 -3.04
C LEU A 319 4.33 7.32 -3.27
N VAL A 320 3.32 7.64 -2.45
CA VAL A 320 2.60 8.93 -2.51
C VAL A 320 3.57 10.08 -2.31
N SER A 321 4.25 10.12 -1.15
CA SER A 321 5.14 11.21 -0.78
C SER A 321 6.34 11.36 -1.72
N ALA A 322 6.90 10.26 -2.19
CA ALA A 322 8.00 10.27 -3.16
C ALA A 322 7.57 10.83 -4.51
N THR A 323 6.35 10.49 -4.95
CA THR A 323 5.79 11.00 -6.20
C THR A 323 5.49 12.48 -6.11
N GLU A 324 4.82 12.94 -5.04
CA GLU A 324 4.54 14.35 -4.81
C GLU A 324 5.84 15.17 -4.73
N TRP A 325 6.82 14.68 -3.95
CA TRP A 325 8.13 15.32 -3.83
C TRP A 325 8.86 15.45 -5.16
N ALA A 326 8.84 14.41 -6.00
CA ALA A 326 9.52 14.43 -7.29
C ALA A 326 8.83 15.36 -8.30
N ILE A 327 7.50 15.39 -8.32
CA ILE A 327 6.73 16.31 -9.16
C ILE A 327 6.99 17.75 -8.71
N ASP A 328 7.03 17.99 -7.39
CA ASP A 328 7.33 19.33 -6.84
C ASP A 328 8.70 19.85 -7.26
N LYS A 329 9.72 18.99 -7.42
CA LYS A 329 11.03 19.38 -7.92
C LYS A 329 10.98 20.07 -9.29
N PHE A 330 10.03 19.68 -10.12
CA PHE A 330 9.81 20.37 -11.40
C PHE A 330 9.11 21.72 -11.21
N TYR A 331 8.01 21.75 -10.45
CA TYR A 331 7.21 22.98 -10.31
C TYR A 331 7.84 24.03 -9.40
N SER A 332 8.78 23.64 -8.54
CA SER A 332 9.58 24.56 -7.72
C SER A 332 10.91 25.00 -8.36
N ASP A 333 11.14 24.74 -9.66
CA ASP A 333 12.42 25.01 -10.36
C ASP A 333 13.65 24.33 -9.73
N SER A 334 13.46 23.23 -9.01
CA SER A 334 14.52 22.48 -8.30
C SER A 334 14.91 21.17 -8.98
N TRP A 335 14.52 20.96 -10.24
CA TRP A 335 14.75 19.68 -10.97
C TRP A 335 16.22 19.26 -11.02
N ALA A 336 17.15 20.20 -11.05
CA ALA A 336 18.58 19.91 -11.06
C ALA A 336 19.07 19.13 -9.83
N GLU A 337 18.30 19.10 -8.74
CA GLU A 337 18.63 18.34 -7.54
C GLU A 337 18.35 16.83 -7.70
N VAL A 338 17.52 16.44 -8.68
CA VAL A 338 17.04 15.06 -8.86
C VAL A 338 17.30 14.50 -10.26
N GLY A 339 17.50 15.36 -11.27
CA GLY A 339 17.75 14.95 -12.66
C GLY A 339 19.03 14.15 -12.78
N ASP A 340 18.92 12.86 -13.15
CA ASP A 340 19.97 11.84 -13.19
C ASP A 340 20.76 11.69 -11.86
N VAL A 341 20.15 12.04 -10.74
CA VAL A 341 20.71 11.85 -9.40
C VAL A 341 20.11 10.61 -8.77
N ALA A 342 20.95 9.61 -8.47
CA ALA A 342 20.49 8.39 -7.79
C ALA A 342 19.94 8.74 -6.41
N THR A 343 18.64 8.55 -6.24
CA THR A 343 17.94 8.84 -4.99
C THR A 343 17.40 7.54 -4.39
N THR A 344 17.79 7.24 -3.16
CA THR A 344 17.23 6.11 -2.40
C THR A 344 16.54 6.65 -1.16
N LEU A 345 15.25 6.41 -1.05
CA LEU A 345 14.41 6.83 0.07
C LEU A 345 14.22 5.67 1.06
N GLY A 346 14.45 5.93 2.32
CA GLY A 346 14.39 4.92 3.38
C GLY A 346 13.78 5.47 4.67
N ALA A 347 14.09 4.85 5.79
CA ALA A 347 13.62 5.26 7.11
C ALA A 347 13.95 6.71 7.44
N ASN A 348 15.12 7.20 7.03
CA ASN A 348 15.54 8.61 7.25
C ASN A 348 14.70 9.64 6.49
N ASN A 349 13.93 9.20 5.49
CA ASN A 349 13.02 10.03 4.71
C ASN A 349 11.55 9.72 5.03
N ASP A 350 11.29 8.92 6.05
CA ASP A 350 9.96 8.39 6.39
C ASP A 350 9.27 7.66 5.21
N ALA A 351 10.09 7.09 4.31
CA ALA A 351 9.63 6.45 3.09
C ALA A 351 9.46 4.92 3.22
N VAL A 352 9.78 4.34 4.37
CA VAL A 352 9.60 2.92 4.69
C VAL A 352 9.22 2.75 6.14
N GLY A 353 8.44 1.73 6.46
CA GLY A 353 7.98 1.49 7.82
C GLY A 353 6.84 0.48 7.89
N LEU A 354 6.11 0.50 9.01
CA LEU A 354 4.85 -0.23 9.23
C LEU A 354 3.74 0.78 9.57
N PRO A 355 2.46 0.50 9.25
CA PRO A 355 1.34 1.38 9.58
C PRO A 355 1.10 1.40 11.07
N THR A 356 1.14 2.58 11.69
CA THR A 356 0.89 2.75 13.13
C THR A 356 -0.55 3.10 13.46
N GLU A 357 -1.28 3.70 12.52
CA GLU A 357 -2.69 4.07 12.71
C GLU A 357 -3.63 2.85 12.76
N THR A 358 -3.27 1.79 12.03
CA THR A 358 -4.01 0.53 11.94
C THR A 358 -3.33 -0.62 12.68
N TRP A 359 -2.50 -0.30 13.67
CA TRP A 359 -1.71 -1.28 14.41
C TRP A 359 -2.56 -2.36 15.07
N SER A 360 -2.38 -3.62 14.67
CA SER A 360 -3.15 -4.77 15.18
C SER A 360 -2.34 -5.75 16.02
N LEU A 361 -1.00 -5.58 16.08
CA LEU A 361 -0.12 -6.45 16.87
C LEU A 361 -0.33 -6.18 18.38
N THR A 362 -0.34 -7.23 19.18
CA THR A 362 -0.70 -7.16 20.61
C THR A 362 0.48 -7.35 21.55
N LYS A 363 1.51 -8.06 21.12
CA LYS A 363 2.73 -8.34 21.91
C LYS A 363 3.87 -7.43 21.53
N PHE A 364 4.01 -7.11 20.25
CA PHE A 364 4.94 -6.11 19.75
C PHE A 364 4.24 -4.77 19.69
N THR A 365 4.66 -3.81 20.50
CA THR A 365 3.96 -2.52 20.65
C THR A 365 4.47 -1.47 19.65
N VAL A 366 3.69 -0.40 19.46
CA VAL A 366 4.10 0.75 18.64
C VAL A 366 5.39 1.38 19.18
N GLU A 367 5.54 1.48 20.51
CA GLU A 367 6.74 2.04 21.14
C GLU A 367 7.99 1.19 20.87
N GLU A 368 7.86 -0.15 20.87
CA GLU A 368 8.95 -1.05 20.51
C GLU A 368 9.30 -0.93 19.02
N TYR A 369 8.29 -0.79 18.17
CA TYR A 369 8.48 -0.53 16.74
C TYR A 369 9.20 0.80 16.49
N GLU A 370 8.77 1.88 17.13
CA GLU A 370 9.41 3.20 16.98
C GLU A 370 10.86 3.19 17.45
N ALA A 371 11.16 2.47 18.54
CA ALA A 371 12.53 2.29 19.00
C ALA A 371 13.40 1.50 18.00
N LEU A 372 12.85 0.46 17.38
CA LEU A 372 13.52 -0.30 16.32
C LEU A 372 13.75 0.57 15.08
N LEU A 373 12.74 1.31 14.64
CA LEU A 373 12.83 2.24 13.50
C LEU A 373 13.88 3.32 13.76
N ALA A 374 13.95 3.87 14.97
CA ALA A 374 14.98 4.82 15.37
C ALA A 374 16.39 4.22 15.29
N SER A 375 16.54 2.95 15.67
CA SER A 375 17.83 2.22 15.59
C SER A 375 18.25 1.95 14.14
N ILE A 376 17.32 1.85 13.20
CA ILE A 376 17.63 1.79 11.76
C ILE A 376 18.03 3.18 11.27
N LYS A 377 17.30 4.23 11.66
CA LYS A 377 17.59 5.62 11.29
C LYS A 377 18.97 6.10 11.75
N ASP A 378 19.39 5.72 12.93
CA ASP A 378 20.70 6.11 13.51
C ASP A 378 21.85 5.17 13.09
N GLY A 379 21.56 4.08 12.36
CA GLY A 379 22.54 3.12 11.87
C GLY A 379 23.04 2.12 12.92
N THR A 380 22.41 2.03 14.09
CA THR A 380 22.69 1.01 15.11
C THR A 380 22.28 -0.38 14.60
N VAL A 381 21.15 -0.47 13.92
CA VAL A 381 20.72 -1.65 13.17
C VAL A 381 21.07 -1.44 11.69
N VAL A 382 21.98 -2.26 11.20
CA VAL A 382 22.41 -2.26 9.79
C VAL A 382 21.81 -3.46 9.10
N ILE A 383 21.08 -3.22 8.03
CA ILE A 383 20.40 -4.22 7.23
C ILE A 383 21.15 -4.33 5.90
N ASP A 384 21.48 -5.54 5.49
CA ASP A 384 22.09 -5.77 4.17
C ASP A 384 21.04 -5.50 3.08
N ASN A 385 21.36 -4.59 2.17
CA ASN A 385 20.48 -4.13 1.10
C ASN A 385 20.68 -4.90 -0.22
N ALA A 386 21.37 -6.02 -0.20
CA ALA A 386 21.53 -6.85 -1.38
C ALA A 386 20.17 -7.34 -1.89
N ALA A 387 19.97 -7.27 -3.22
CA ALA A 387 18.77 -7.79 -3.86
C ALA A 387 18.95 -9.29 -4.14
N LEU A 388 18.95 -10.10 -3.06
CA LEU A 388 19.21 -11.54 -3.16
C LEU A 388 17.98 -12.29 -3.70
N ASN A 389 18.23 -13.22 -4.60
CA ASN A 389 17.21 -14.17 -5.07
C ASN A 389 17.18 -15.45 -4.19
N ASN A 390 16.45 -16.47 -4.64
CA ASN A 390 16.16 -17.70 -3.88
C ASN A 390 17.35 -18.37 -3.20
N ASP A 391 18.31 -18.83 -4.02
CA ASP A 391 19.45 -19.62 -3.54
C ASP A 391 20.39 -18.77 -2.67
N GLU A 392 20.45 -17.48 -2.97
CA GLU A 392 21.27 -16.53 -2.26
C GLU A 392 20.70 -16.24 -0.86
N VAL A 393 19.37 -16.08 -0.72
CA VAL A 393 18.71 -15.87 0.57
C VAL A 393 18.85 -17.12 1.45
N VAL A 394 18.65 -18.32 0.89
CA VAL A 394 18.82 -19.59 1.62
C VAL A 394 20.26 -19.73 2.14
N ASN A 395 21.25 -19.24 1.39
CA ASN A 395 22.66 -19.34 1.74
C ASN A 395 23.22 -18.10 2.46
N ALA A 396 22.37 -17.14 2.85
CA ALA A 396 22.80 -15.88 3.46
C ALA A 396 23.33 -16.02 4.91
N GLY A 397 23.37 -17.21 5.48
CA GLY A 397 23.94 -17.47 6.81
C GLY A 397 23.05 -17.00 7.98
N LEU A 398 21.74 -17.00 7.80
CA LEU A 398 20.77 -16.65 8.84
C LEU A 398 20.57 -17.83 9.80
N GLU A 399 21.17 -17.78 10.99
CA GLU A 399 21.32 -18.95 11.87
C GLU A 399 20.06 -19.34 12.65
N ASN A 400 19.10 -18.38 12.83
CA ASN A 400 17.90 -18.60 13.65
C ASN A 400 16.63 -18.76 12.82
N VAL A 401 16.77 -18.84 11.50
CA VAL A 401 15.68 -19.08 10.56
C VAL A 401 16.03 -20.24 9.62
N THR A 402 15.11 -21.18 9.48
CA THR A 402 15.23 -22.25 8.48
C THR A 402 14.44 -21.82 7.25
N ILE A 403 15.13 -21.43 6.18
CA ILE A 403 14.50 -21.03 4.93
C ILE A 403 14.28 -22.26 4.07
N ILE A 404 13.02 -22.47 3.65
CA ILE A 404 12.59 -23.55 2.78
C ILE A 404 12.14 -22.92 1.48
N TYR A 405 12.93 -23.11 0.42
CA TYR A 405 12.57 -22.63 -0.91
C TYR A 405 11.66 -23.65 -1.60
N GLU A 406 10.50 -23.18 -2.11
CA GLU A 406 9.49 -23.97 -2.83
C GLU A 406 9.15 -23.37 -4.21
#